data_fce398d6c0c2f445d9d4651e34140f1b
#
_entry.id   fce398d6c0c2f445d9d4651e34140f1b
#
_cell.length_a   1.000
_cell.length_b   1.000
_cell.length_c   1.000
_cell.angle_alpha   90.00
_cell.angle_beta   90.00
_cell.angle_gamma   90.00
#
_symmetry.space_group_name_H-M   'P 1'
#
loop_
_entity.id
_entity.type
_entity.pdbx_description
1 polymer ?
#
loop_
_entity_poly.entity_id
_entity_poly.type
_entity_poly.pdbx_seq_one_letter_code
_entity_poly.pdbx_strand_id
1 'polypeptide(L)'
;MKILLLAAALFSALSAAPASPGEKTDLQELFRSLDRVIARSGEYTARRESRIDSLKRALARDGLSLRERFDLTERLAENYNSYQSDFALLYLRRTLALAEETGDNDLIMRARSGIALCYSLGGRFYEAEEILSGIRDTVHVSRRALQSYYVARHRMNRELYALTEPGERRDLFRRREHYYAVSAAEISEDTFTSLYYGYMDAIVRKDWSEASTLCDSLLVSVPSDSHSYAKAANHKAQLEGKAGRPDEELAWFIRSAMADIQSAVRDHGSLCTVSEELFNRGDVDRAMDYIRVAIRDTRFFNSPSRSWRDMAILPQIEAAYSERNARLHTMYIVLIVVILLFFVSAVAAGLYVLSRNRKLCAVQQTLRESNDKLNGLARSLRETNDRLSAQNLRIADANRIKEVYIGGFLQTISEYINKLSGTYQYVNKMLRDDRIAELRRECARSNIRNDELKEFYALFDKTFLGLFPSFIDEMNGLLADEARTEGRHDGELTTVLRIYALIRLGITDTATIAALLHCSIRTVYNYRSFTQRHSRPDVGDLEQRVQLIGLNGIAARS
;
A
#
# COMPACT_ATOMS: atom_id res chain seq x y z
N MET A 1 -13.14 22.40 -31.93
CA MET A 1 -13.49 21.16 -31.20
C MET A 1 -12.92 19.87 -31.81
N LYS A 2 -12.56 19.81 -33.11
CA LYS A 2 -11.91 18.64 -33.73
C LYS A 2 -10.39 18.59 -33.57
N ILE A 3 -9.74 19.69 -33.24
CA ILE A 3 -8.27 19.76 -33.05
C ILE A 3 -7.87 19.37 -31.63
N LEU A 4 -8.73 19.56 -30.64
CA LEU A 4 -8.49 19.13 -29.23
C LEU A 4 -8.66 17.61 -29.04
N LEU A 5 -9.45 16.93 -29.86
CA LEU A 5 -9.61 15.47 -29.82
C LEU A 5 -8.45 14.74 -30.51
N LEU A 6 -7.76 15.37 -31.48
CA LEU A 6 -6.55 14.79 -32.10
C LEU A 6 -5.32 14.91 -31.17
N ALA A 7 -5.23 15.95 -30.36
CA ALA A 7 -4.15 16.11 -29.38
C ALA A 7 -4.26 15.11 -28.23
N ALA A 8 -5.47 14.74 -27.79
CA ALA A 8 -5.66 13.73 -26.75
C ALA A 8 -5.39 12.30 -27.25
N ALA A 9 -5.65 12.02 -28.55
CA ALA A 9 -5.34 10.72 -29.15
C ALA A 9 -3.83 10.53 -29.43
N LEU A 10 -3.08 11.61 -29.68
CA LEU A 10 -1.63 11.56 -29.85
C LEU A 10 -0.88 11.43 -28.52
N PHE A 11 -1.47 11.88 -27.39
CA PHE A 11 -0.82 11.74 -26.08
C PHE A 11 -1.02 10.35 -25.45
N SER A 12 -2.05 9.60 -25.85
CA SER A 12 -2.27 8.21 -25.40
C SER A 12 -1.48 7.17 -26.22
N ALA A 13 -0.99 7.53 -27.41
CA ALA A 13 -0.20 6.65 -28.26
C ALA A 13 1.32 6.69 -27.97
N LEU A 14 1.79 7.61 -27.11
CA LEU A 14 3.23 7.77 -26.81
C LEU A 14 3.71 6.94 -25.60
N SER A 15 2.86 6.11 -24.98
CA SER A 15 3.22 5.33 -23.78
C SER A 15 3.39 3.82 -24.00
N ALA A 16 3.38 3.35 -25.25
CA ALA A 16 3.55 1.92 -25.55
C ALA A 16 4.38 1.70 -26.82
N ALA A 17 5.52 2.37 -26.96
CA ALA A 17 6.54 1.91 -27.88
C ALA A 17 7.24 0.70 -27.26
N PRO A 18 7.39 -0.45 -27.97
CA PRO A 18 8.26 -1.52 -27.52
C PRO A 18 9.67 -0.94 -27.43
N ALA A 19 10.32 -1.10 -26.26
CA ALA A 19 11.69 -0.66 -26.07
C ALA A 19 12.58 -1.26 -27.14
N SER A 20 13.34 -0.41 -27.84
CA SER A 20 14.33 -0.83 -28.80
C SER A 20 15.37 -1.73 -28.12
N PRO A 21 15.88 -2.81 -28.78
CA PRO A 21 16.91 -3.64 -28.18
C PRO A 21 18.20 -2.84 -28.08
N GLY A 22 18.50 -2.31 -26.84
CA GLY A 22 19.71 -1.55 -26.58
C GLY A 22 19.57 -0.43 -25.54
N GLU A 23 18.38 -0.02 -25.18
CA GLU A 23 18.18 0.99 -24.14
C GLU A 23 18.20 0.30 -22.76
N LYS A 24 19.17 0.69 -21.91
CA LYS A 24 19.23 0.17 -20.53
C LYS A 24 17.92 0.50 -19.82
N THR A 25 17.20 -0.51 -19.39
CA THR A 25 15.95 -0.34 -18.65
C THR A 25 16.21 0.46 -17.36
N ASP A 26 15.60 1.64 -17.26
CA ASP A 26 15.69 2.43 -16.01
C ASP A 26 14.80 1.80 -14.93
N LEU A 27 15.40 0.89 -14.14
CA LEU A 27 14.75 0.24 -13.02
C LEU A 27 14.23 1.25 -11.98
N GLN A 28 14.90 2.37 -11.80
CA GLN A 28 14.49 3.38 -10.82
C GLN A 28 13.19 4.07 -11.23
N GLU A 29 13.01 4.33 -12.51
CA GLU A 29 11.74 4.87 -13.02
C GLU A 29 10.61 3.84 -12.91
N LEU A 30 10.89 2.57 -13.19
CA LEU A 30 9.93 1.49 -13.01
C LEU A 30 9.52 1.33 -11.54
N PHE A 31 10.43 1.40 -10.59
CA PHE A 31 10.10 1.39 -9.16
C PHE A 31 9.23 2.59 -8.76
N ARG A 32 9.57 3.81 -9.18
CA ARG A 32 8.73 4.99 -8.94
C ARG A 32 7.32 4.84 -9.53
N SER A 33 7.22 4.16 -10.67
CA SER A 33 5.94 3.87 -11.31
C SER A 33 5.14 2.85 -10.52
N LEU A 34 5.79 1.79 -10.02
CA LEU A 34 5.17 0.79 -9.15
C LEU A 34 4.70 1.42 -7.83
N ASP A 35 5.53 2.27 -7.19
CA ASP A 35 5.15 3.00 -5.97
C ASP A 35 3.88 3.83 -6.19
N ARG A 36 3.78 4.54 -7.34
CA ARG A 36 2.58 5.31 -7.72
C ARG A 36 1.36 4.40 -7.93
N VAL A 37 1.54 3.24 -8.55
CA VAL A 37 0.45 2.28 -8.78
C VAL A 37 -0.02 1.67 -7.46
N ILE A 38 0.89 1.32 -6.56
CA ILE A 38 0.56 0.84 -5.21
C ILE A 38 -0.22 1.90 -4.43
N ALA A 39 0.22 3.16 -4.45
CA ALA A 39 -0.47 4.26 -3.77
C ALA A 39 -1.91 4.46 -4.26
N ARG A 40 -2.19 4.15 -5.54
CA ARG A 40 -3.51 4.25 -6.17
C ARG A 40 -4.31 2.94 -6.14
N SER A 41 -3.83 1.90 -5.49
CA SER A 41 -4.48 0.57 -5.47
C SER A 41 -5.94 0.60 -5.00
N GLY A 42 -6.28 1.54 -4.10
CA GLY A 42 -7.67 1.75 -3.66
C GLY A 42 -8.62 2.18 -4.78
N GLU A 43 -8.15 2.99 -5.74
CA GLU A 43 -8.97 3.42 -6.88
C GLU A 43 -9.30 2.25 -7.81
N TYR A 44 -8.32 1.37 -8.07
CA TYR A 44 -8.52 0.19 -8.91
C TYR A 44 -9.46 -0.82 -8.23
N THR A 45 -9.30 -0.99 -6.93
CA THR A 45 -10.19 -1.81 -6.11
C THR A 45 -11.63 -1.29 -6.18
N ALA A 46 -11.85 0.01 -5.98
CA ALA A 46 -13.17 0.61 -6.04
C ALA A 46 -13.84 0.44 -7.42
N ARG A 47 -13.07 0.52 -8.51
CA ARG A 47 -13.58 0.24 -9.87
C ARG A 47 -14.05 -1.21 -10.01
N ARG A 48 -13.28 -2.17 -9.48
CA ARG A 48 -13.64 -3.59 -9.52
C ARG A 48 -14.89 -3.85 -8.68
N GLU A 49 -14.96 -3.33 -7.48
CA GLU A 49 -16.13 -3.45 -6.59
C GLU A 49 -17.39 -2.84 -7.23
N SER A 50 -17.27 -1.67 -7.83
CA SER A 50 -18.38 -1.05 -8.57
C SER A 50 -18.89 -1.93 -9.73
N ARG A 51 -17.98 -2.63 -10.45
CA ARG A 51 -18.34 -3.59 -11.49
C ARG A 51 -19.06 -4.81 -10.90
N ILE A 52 -18.54 -5.36 -9.81
CA ILE A 52 -19.16 -6.48 -9.09
C ILE A 52 -20.56 -6.08 -8.61
N ASP A 53 -20.72 -4.92 -8.01
CA ASP A 53 -22.01 -4.44 -7.52
C ASP A 53 -23.01 -4.18 -8.65
N SER A 54 -22.52 -3.72 -9.80
CA SER A 54 -23.35 -3.59 -10.99
C SER A 54 -23.88 -4.95 -11.47
N LEU A 55 -23.03 -5.99 -11.48
CA LEU A 55 -23.43 -7.35 -11.84
C LEU A 55 -24.41 -7.94 -10.81
N LYS A 56 -24.20 -7.71 -9.51
CA LYS A 56 -25.13 -8.14 -8.45
C LYS A 56 -26.50 -7.49 -8.60
N ARG A 57 -26.54 -6.18 -8.87
CA ARG A 57 -27.80 -5.47 -9.15
C ARG A 57 -28.50 -6.00 -10.41
N ALA A 58 -27.73 -6.30 -11.46
CA ALA A 58 -28.28 -6.93 -12.66
C ALA A 58 -28.89 -8.30 -12.36
N LEU A 59 -28.18 -9.13 -11.55
CA LEU A 59 -28.67 -10.47 -11.15
C LEU A 59 -29.91 -10.43 -10.25
N ALA A 60 -30.11 -9.35 -9.51
CA ALA A 60 -31.26 -9.16 -8.61
C ALA A 60 -32.53 -8.66 -9.33
N ARG A 61 -32.51 -8.46 -10.65
CA ARG A 61 -33.69 -8.06 -11.41
C ARG A 61 -34.67 -9.20 -11.54
N ASP A 62 -35.96 -8.90 -11.48
CA ASP A 62 -37.03 -9.84 -11.75
C ASP A 62 -37.12 -10.18 -13.24
N GLY A 63 -37.64 -11.38 -13.57
CA GLY A 63 -37.90 -11.80 -14.93
C GLY A 63 -36.68 -12.30 -15.73
N LEU A 64 -35.54 -12.43 -15.13
CA LEU A 64 -34.36 -13.01 -15.79
C LEU A 64 -34.58 -14.49 -16.12
N SER A 65 -34.28 -14.87 -17.36
CA SER A 65 -34.19 -16.28 -17.79
C SER A 65 -33.06 -17.02 -17.06
N LEU A 66 -33.12 -18.35 -17.02
CA LEU A 66 -32.04 -19.19 -16.46
C LEU A 66 -30.70 -18.91 -17.15
N ARG A 67 -30.73 -18.69 -18.47
CA ARG A 67 -29.54 -18.38 -19.25
C ARG A 67 -28.93 -17.05 -18.84
N GLU A 68 -29.72 -15.98 -18.70
CA GLU A 68 -29.23 -14.68 -18.25
C GLU A 68 -28.69 -14.73 -16.82
N ARG A 69 -29.34 -15.48 -15.93
CA ARG A 69 -28.85 -15.72 -14.57
C ARG A 69 -27.52 -16.46 -14.59
N PHE A 70 -27.40 -17.49 -15.44
CA PHE A 70 -26.13 -18.21 -15.62
C PHE A 70 -25.03 -17.26 -16.06
N ASP A 71 -25.24 -16.50 -17.14
CA ASP A 71 -24.21 -15.61 -17.70
C ASP A 71 -23.80 -14.51 -16.71
N LEU A 72 -24.74 -13.93 -15.94
CA LEU A 72 -24.43 -12.95 -14.91
C LEU A 72 -23.66 -13.57 -13.72
N THR A 73 -24.05 -14.78 -13.33
CA THR A 73 -23.41 -15.49 -12.20
C THR A 73 -21.99 -15.94 -12.59
N GLU A 74 -21.81 -16.42 -13.82
CA GLU A 74 -20.48 -16.75 -14.37
C GLU A 74 -19.59 -15.51 -14.42
N ARG A 75 -20.08 -14.36 -14.91
CA ARG A 75 -19.33 -13.09 -14.91
C ARG A 75 -19.00 -12.60 -13.49
N LEU A 76 -19.85 -12.84 -12.52
CA LEU A 76 -19.52 -12.58 -11.11
C LEU A 76 -18.39 -13.49 -10.64
N ALA A 77 -18.45 -14.78 -10.93
CA ALA A 77 -17.37 -15.72 -10.61
C ALA A 77 -16.04 -15.30 -11.23
N GLU A 78 -16.03 -14.92 -12.50
CA GLU A 78 -14.84 -14.39 -13.20
C GLU A 78 -14.27 -13.14 -12.54
N ASN A 79 -15.15 -12.22 -12.11
CA ASN A 79 -14.71 -11.01 -11.41
C ASN A 79 -14.15 -11.31 -10.01
N TYR A 80 -14.56 -12.40 -9.37
CA TYR A 80 -14.00 -12.82 -8.09
C TYR A 80 -12.78 -13.72 -8.20
N ASN A 81 -12.54 -14.36 -9.34
CA ASN A 81 -11.53 -15.41 -9.52
C ASN A 81 -10.09 -15.00 -9.14
N SER A 82 -9.70 -13.76 -9.40
CA SER A 82 -8.37 -13.22 -9.02
C SER A 82 -8.47 -12.17 -7.92
N TYR A 83 -9.63 -12.03 -7.29
CA TYR A 83 -9.92 -11.00 -6.30
C TYR A 83 -10.22 -11.58 -4.92
N GLN A 84 -11.14 -12.57 -4.86
CA GLN A 84 -11.50 -13.24 -3.60
C GLN A 84 -12.00 -14.66 -3.88
N SER A 85 -11.17 -15.65 -3.54
CA SER A 85 -11.37 -17.04 -3.97
C SER A 85 -12.66 -17.68 -3.42
N ASP A 86 -13.07 -17.34 -2.20
CA ASP A 86 -14.29 -17.89 -1.59
C ASP A 86 -15.56 -17.45 -2.34
N PHE A 87 -15.62 -16.18 -2.72
CA PHE A 87 -16.73 -15.68 -3.52
C PHE A 87 -16.70 -16.20 -4.95
N ALA A 88 -15.50 -16.38 -5.54
CA ALA A 88 -15.37 -17.03 -6.83
C ALA A 88 -16.01 -18.43 -6.77
N LEU A 89 -15.64 -19.24 -5.79
CA LEU A 89 -16.19 -20.58 -5.60
C LEU A 89 -17.71 -20.56 -5.30
N LEU A 90 -18.17 -19.61 -4.48
CA LEU A 90 -19.60 -19.43 -4.19
C LEU A 90 -20.40 -19.19 -5.49
N TYR A 91 -19.94 -18.26 -6.32
CA TYR A 91 -20.64 -17.96 -7.57
C TYR A 91 -20.49 -19.08 -8.59
N LEU A 92 -19.35 -19.76 -8.67
CA LEU A 92 -19.20 -20.95 -9.53
C LEU A 92 -20.15 -22.07 -9.14
N ARG A 93 -20.38 -22.32 -7.87
CA ARG A 93 -21.38 -23.31 -7.41
C ARG A 93 -22.81 -22.89 -7.78
N ARG A 94 -23.14 -21.60 -7.65
CA ARG A 94 -24.43 -21.08 -8.12
C ARG A 94 -24.57 -21.20 -9.63
N THR A 95 -23.51 -20.94 -10.38
CA THR A 95 -23.45 -21.12 -11.83
C THR A 95 -23.70 -22.59 -12.19
N LEU A 96 -23.13 -23.54 -11.45
CA LEU A 96 -23.37 -24.98 -11.66
C LEU A 96 -24.82 -25.35 -11.40
N ALA A 97 -25.40 -24.91 -10.29
CA ALA A 97 -26.82 -25.18 -10.00
C ALA A 97 -27.73 -24.68 -11.11
N LEU A 98 -27.51 -23.45 -11.61
CA LEU A 98 -28.26 -22.90 -12.75
C LEU A 98 -28.03 -23.71 -14.03
N ALA A 99 -26.82 -24.17 -14.29
CA ALA A 99 -26.51 -25.03 -15.44
C ALA A 99 -27.25 -26.37 -15.36
N GLU A 100 -27.29 -26.98 -14.19
CA GLU A 100 -28.02 -28.26 -13.95
C GLU A 100 -29.54 -28.08 -14.11
N GLU A 101 -30.11 -26.93 -13.72
CA GLU A 101 -31.51 -26.60 -13.97
C GLU A 101 -31.84 -26.47 -15.47
N THR A 102 -30.88 -26.01 -16.30
CA THR A 102 -31.09 -25.91 -17.75
C THR A 102 -30.98 -27.27 -18.46
N GLY A 103 -30.25 -28.23 -17.86
CA GLY A 103 -29.90 -29.48 -18.50
C GLY A 103 -28.91 -29.37 -19.67
N ASP A 104 -28.33 -28.16 -19.87
CA ASP A 104 -27.38 -27.87 -20.95
C ASP A 104 -25.98 -28.37 -20.59
N ASN A 105 -25.50 -29.40 -21.30
CA ASN A 105 -24.19 -30.01 -21.06
C ASN A 105 -23.02 -29.02 -21.21
N ASP A 106 -23.12 -28.04 -22.12
CA ASP A 106 -22.12 -27.00 -22.32
C ASP A 106 -21.98 -26.14 -21.06
N LEU A 107 -23.10 -25.71 -20.50
CA LEU A 107 -23.12 -24.88 -19.30
C LEU A 107 -22.62 -25.65 -18.09
N ILE A 108 -23.05 -26.92 -17.96
CA ILE A 108 -22.60 -27.81 -16.88
C ILE A 108 -21.07 -28.02 -16.95
N MET A 109 -20.55 -28.31 -18.15
CA MET A 109 -19.11 -28.47 -18.36
C MET A 109 -18.34 -27.21 -17.99
N ARG A 110 -18.78 -26.05 -18.45
CA ARG A 110 -18.13 -24.74 -18.13
C ARG A 110 -18.11 -24.50 -16.63
N ALA A 111 -19.24 -24.67 -15.96
CA ALA A 111 -19.34 -24.47 -14.52
C ALA A 111 -18.45 -25.45 -13.72
N ARG A 112 -18.48 -26.74 -14.05
CA ARG A 112 -17.64 -27.77 -13.43
C ARG A 112 -16.16 -27.49 -13.65
N SER A 113 -15.77 -27.11 -14.88
CA SER A 113 -14.39 -26.75 -15.22
C SER A 113 -13.92 -25.52 -14.44
N GLY A 114 -14.77 -24.51 -14.28
CA GLY A 114 -14.49 -23.34 -13.46
C GLY A 114 -14.25 -23.69 -11.99
N ILE A 115 -15.09 -24.55 -11.39
CA ILE A 115 -14.92 -25.03 -10.01
C ILE A 115 -13.61 -25.81 -9.86
N ALA A 116 -13.31 -26.71 -10.80
CA ALA A 116 -12.08 -27.52 -10.76
C ALA A 116 -10.83 -26.65 -10.92
N LEU A 117 -10.89 -25.59 -11.76
CA LEU A 117 -9.84 -24.59 -11.88
C LEU A 117 -9.60 -23.86 -10.55
N CYS A 118 -10.66 -23.43 -9.89
CA CYS A 118 -10.60 -22.76 -8.59
C CYS A 118 -10.01 -23.71 -7.51
N TYR A 119 -10.42 -24.97 -7.49
CA TYR A 119 -9.87 -25.98 -6.59
C TYR A 119 -8.39 -26.24 -6.86
N SER A 120 -7.98 -26.34 -8.12
CA SER A 120 -6.58 -26.52 -8.50
C SER A 120 -5.69 -25.36 -8.04
N LEU A 121 -6.18 -24.12 -8.17
CA LEU A 121 -5.51 -22.92 -7.67
C LEU A 121 -5.41 -22.89 -6.14
N GLY A 122 -6.40 -23.50 -5.46
CA GLY A 122 -6.45 -23.64 -4.01
C GLY A 122 -5.69 -24.85 -3.46
N GLY A 123 -5.04 -25.67 -4.32
CA GLY A 123 -4.34 -26.90 -3.90
C GLY A 123 -5.26 -28.08 -3.59
N ARG A 124 -6.54 -27.97 -3.91
CA ARG A 124 -7.57 -29.00 -3.66
C ARG A 124 -7.68 -29.93 -4.86
N PHE A 125 -6.63 -30.71 -5.11
CA PHE A 125 -6.50 -31.51 -6.33
C PHE A 125 -7.42 -32.72 -6.37
N TYR A 126 -7.76 -33.29 -5.21
CA TYR A 126 -8.70 -34.42 -5.13
C TYR A 126 -10.09 -33.99 -5.60
N GLU A 127 -10.59 -32.89 -5.08
CA GLU A 127 -11.90 -32.35 -5.46
C GLU A 127 -11.92 -31.85 -6.91
N ALA A 128 -10.80 -31.29 -7.38
CA ALA A 128 -10.66 -30.90 -8.78
C ALA A 128 -10.75 -32.10 -9.72
N GLU A 129 -10.06 -33.21 -9.39
CA GLU A 129 -10.10 -34.45 -10.17
C GLU A 129 -11.47 -35.09 -10.13
N GLU A 130 -12.13 -35.15 -8.96
CA GLU A 130 -13.47 -35.70 -8.81
C GLU A 130 -14.47 -35.00 -9.74
N ILE A 131 -14.45 -33.65 -9.79
CA ILE A 131 -15.34 -32.89 -10.66
C ILE A 131 -14.99 -33.09 -12.13
N LEU A 132 -13.70 -33.06 -12.50
CA LEU A 132 -13.26 -33.22 -13.90
C LEU A 132 -13.48 -34.63 -14.43
N SER A 133 -13.34 -35.67 -13.60
CA SER A 133 -13.61 -37.06 -13.99
C SER A 133 -15.11 -37.32 -14.15
N GLY A 134 -15.96 -36.56 -13.47
CA GLY A 134 -17.41 -36.57 -13.66
C GLY A 134 -17.91 -36.01 -15.00
N ILE A 135 -17.04 -35.33 -15.78
CA ILE A 135 -17.35 -34.84 -17.12
C ILE A 135 -17.12 -36.01 -18.12
N ARG A 136 -18.22 -36.62 -18.58
CA ARG A 136 -18.16 -37.84 -19.43
C ARG A 136 -18.25 -37.52 -20.92
N ASP A 137 -19.07 -36.55 -21.30
CA ASP A 137 -19.26 -36.15 -22.71
C ASP A 137 -18.33 -34.99 -23.06
N THR A 138 -17.34 -35.26 -23.91
CA THR A 138 -16.41 -34.27 -24.46
C THR A 138 -16.54 -34.18 -25.99
N VAL A 139 -17.50 -34.86 -26.60
CA VAL A 139 -17.68 -34.94 -28.05
C VAL A 139 -18.83 -34.06 -28.51
N HIS A 140 -19.96 -34.09 -27.77
CA HIS A 140 -21.18 -33.38 -28.17
C HIS A 140 -21.32 -32.03 -27.43
N VAL A 141 -20.22 -31.31 -27.26
CA VAL A 141 -20.18 -30.02 -26.56
C VAL A 141 -19.54 -28.95 -27.42
N SER A 142 -19.85 -27.69 -27.14
CA SER A 142 -19.27 -26.57 -27.87
C SER A 142 -17.74 -26.46 -27.63
N ARG A 143 -17.06 -25.84 -28.62
CA ARG A 143 -15.62 -25.53 -28.50
C ARG A 143 -15.32 -24.76 -27.21
N ARG A 144 -16.18 -23.80 -26.83
CA ARG A 144 -16.01 -23.00 -25.62
C ARG A 144 -16.10 -23.83 -24.33
N ALA A 145 -17.03 -24.78 -24.27
CA ALA A 145 -17.16 -25.67 -23.11
C ALA A 145 -15.95 -26.61 -23.00
N LEU A 146 -15.54 -27.20 -24.12
CA LEU A 146 -14.38 -28.08 -24.20
C LEU A 146 -13.06 -27.34 -23.89
N GLN A 147 -12.92 -26.10 -24.34
CA GLN A 147 -11.81 -25.22 -23.97
C GLN A 147 -11.71 -25.04 -22.45
N SER A 148 -12.83 -24.74 -21.78
CA SER A 148 -12.85 -24.59 -20.33
C SER A 148 -12.38 -25.86 -19.61
N TYR A 149 -12.76 -27.04 -20.12
CA TYR A 149 -12.30 -28.33 -19.61
C TYR A 149 -10.79 -28.52 -19.78
N TYR A 150 -10.26 -28.27 -20.99
CA TYR A 150 -8.82 -28.41 -21.21
C TYR A 150 -7.99 -27.43 -20.38
N VAL A 151 -8.47 -26.19 -20.22
CA VAL A 151 -7.85 -25.18 -19.36
C VAL A 151 -7.77 -25.66 -17.90
N ALA A 152 -8.86 -26.22 -17.37
CA ALA A 152 -8.90 -26.73 -16.00
C ALA A 152 -7.98 -27.95 -15.83
N ARG A 153 -7.99 -28.89 -16.79
CA ARG A 153 -7.09 -30.06 -16.81
C ARG A 153 -5.63 -29.66 -16.92
N HIS A 154 -5.31 -28.74 -17.80
CA HIS A 154 -3.95 -28.18 -17.93
C HIS A 154 -3.49 -27.61 -16.60
N ARG A 155 -4.29 -26.73 -16.00
CA ARG A 155 -3.91 -26.06 -14.74
C ARG A 155 -3.65 -27.06 -13.63
N MET A 156 -4.55 -28.02 -13.42
CA MET A 156 -4.39 -29.04 -12.41
C MET A 156 -3.09 -29.85 -12.58
N ASN A 157 -2.81 -30.31 -13.81
CA ASN A 157 -1.61 -31.12 -14.07
C ASN A 157 -0.32 -30.28 -13.92
N ARG A 158 -0.33 -29.00 -14.26
CA ARG A 158 0.78 -28.07 -14.04
C ARG A 158 1.09 -27.89 -12.56
N GLU A 159 0.08 -27.67 -11.73
CA GLU A 159 0.30 -27.54 -10.29
C GLU A 159 0.78 -28.87 -9.67
N LEU A 160 0.20 -30.01 -10.08
CA LEU A 160 0.65 -31.32 -9.64
C LEU A 160 2.08 -31.62 -10.10
N TYR A 161 2.47 -31.23 -11.31
CA TYR A 161 3.86 -31.32 -11.78
C TYR A 161 4.81 -30.51 -10.91
N ALA A 162 4.43 -29.29 -10.56
CA ALA A 162 5.26 -28.39 -9.75
C ALA A 162 5.46 -28.91 -8.30
N LEU A 163 4.47 -29.60 -7.75
CA LEU A 163 4.46 -30.08 -6.35
C LEU A 163 4.93 -31.53 -6.19
N THR A 164 5.13 -32.27 -7.31
CA THR A 164 5.51 -33.68 -7.26
C THR A 164 7.02 -33.82 -7.40
N GLU A 165 7.61 -34.64 -6.54
CA GLU A 165 9.02 -34.99 -6.61
C GLU A 165 9.39 -35.64 -7.96
N PRO A 166 10.65 -35.50 -8.45
CA PRO A 166 11.11 -36.12 -9.69
C PRO A 166 10.85 -37.63 -9.71
N GLY A 167 10.30 -38.13 -10.84
CA GLY A 167 9.97 -39.54 -11.03
C GLY A 167 8.84 -39.73 -12.02
N GLU A 168 8.46 -40.98 -12.28
CA GLU A 168 7.45 -41.36 -13.27
C GLU A 168 6.11 -40.63 -13.13
N ARG A 169 5.69 -40.40 -11.88
CA ARG A 169 4.44 -39.68 -11.58
C ARG A 169 4.51 -38.23 -12.02
N ARG A 170 5.65 -37.56 -11.78
CA ARG A 170 5.88 -36.19 -12.24
C ARG A 170 5.89 -36.11 -13.76
N ASP A 171 6.53 -37.08 -14.42
CA ASP A 171 6.57 -37.16 -15.88
C ASP A 171 5.19 -37.43 -16.48
N LEU A 172 4.34 -38.18 -15.79
CA LEU A 172 2.94 -38.34 -16.19
C LEU A 172 2.19 -37.00 -16.18
N PHE A 173 2.33 -36.21 -15.11
CA PHE A 173 1.70 -34.91 -15.04
C PHE A 173 2.21 -33.97 -16.12
N ARG A 174 3.50 -34.01 -16.44
CA ARG A 174 4.08 -33.24 -17.54
C ARG A 174 3.52 -33.62 -18.91
N ARG A 175 3.38 -34.92 -19.19
CA ARG A 175 2.75 -35.38 -20.44
C ARG A 175 1.29 -34.94 -20.54
N ARG A 176 0.55 -34.99 -19.44
CA ARG A 176 -0.83 -34.52 -19.40
C ARG A 176 -0.92 -32.99 -19.54
N GLU A 177 -0.03 -32.24 -18.88
CA GLU A 177 0.09 -30.78 -19.03
C GLU A 177 0.27 -30.40 -20.51
N HIS A 178 1.23 -31.05 -21.19
CA HIS A 178 1.47 -30.87 -22.61
C HIS A 178 0.22 -31.15 -23.46
N TYR A 179 -0.38 -32.33 -23.30
CA TYR A 179 -1.58 -32.70 -24.04
C TYR A 179 -2.70 -31.66 -23.90
N TYR A 180 -2.99 -31.23 -22.68
CA TYR A 180 -4.05 -30.27 -22.45
C TYR A 180 -3.68 -28.84 -22.90
N ALA A 181 -2.41 -28.46 -22.90
CA ALA A 181 -1.96 -27.19 -23.47
C ALA A 181 -2.20 -27.13 -24.97
N VAL A 182 -1.75 -28.15 -25.72
CA VAL A 182 -1.97 -28.26 -27.15
C VAL A 182 -3.45 -28.25 -27.48
N SER A 183 -4.25 -29.10 -26.78
CA SER A 183 -5.69 -29.17 -27.00
C SER A 183 -6.40 -27.84 -26.73
N ALA A 184 -5.99 -27.11 -25.70
CA ALA A 184 -6.56 -25.80 -25.37
C ALA A 184 -6.19 -24.73 -26.42
N ALA A 185 -4.95 -24.75 -26.93
CA ALA A 185 -4.49 -23.83 -27.97
C ALA A 185 -5.26 -24.04 -29.31
N GLU A 186 -5.40 -25.30 -29.73
CA GLU A 186 -6.04 -25.69 -31.02
C GLU A 186 -7.54 -25.37 -31.05
N ILE A 187 -8.21 -25.54 -29.92
CA ILE A 187 -9.67 -25.34 -29.84
C ILE A 187 -10.06 -23.88 -29.54
N SER A 188 -9.13 -23.05 -29.13
CA SER A 188 -9.43 -21.68 -28.71
C SER A 188 -9.94 -20.84 -29.88
N GLU A 189 -10.98 -20.07 -29.60
CA GLU A 189 -11.55 -19.06 -30.51
C GLU A 189 -10.98 -17.66 -30.23
N ASP A 190 -10.39 -17.44 -29.07
CA ASP A 190 -9.76 -16.17 -28.73
C ASP A 190 -8.24 -16.24 -28.87
N THR A 191 -7.69 -15.15 -29.43
CA THR A 191 -6.26 -15.05 -29.76
C THR A 191 -5.38 -15.17 -28.51
N PHE A 192 -5.77 -14.56 -27.41
CA PHE A 192 -4.96 -14.58 -26.18
C PHE A 192 -4.84 -16.01 -25.63
N THR A 193 -5.93 -16.73 -25.51
CA THR A 193 -5.93 -18.12 -25.00
C THR A 193 -5.14 -19.05 -25.93
N SER A 194 -5.31 -18.93 -27.24
CA SER A 194 -4.54 -19.72 -28.19
C SER A 194 -3.03 -19.47 -28.07
N LEU A 195 -2.60 -18.21 -28.05
CA LEU A 195 -1.20 -17.85 -27.86
C LEU A 195 -0.66 -18.29 -26.48
N TYR A 196 -1.47 -18.13 -25.45
CA TYR A 196 -1.07 -18.49 -24.08
C TYR A 196 -0.81 -19.97 -23.92
N TYR A 197 -1.70 -20.82 -24.41
CA TYR A 197 -1.50 -22.27 -24.33
C TYR A 197 -0.46 -22.78 -25.32
N GLY A 198 -0.30 -22.14 -26.49
CA GLY A 198 0.84 -22.36 -27.37
C GLY A 198 2.17 -22.04 -26.67
N TYR A 199 2.24 -20.93 -25.95
CA TYR A 199 3.40 -20.59 -25.12
C TYR A 199 3.65 -21.68 -24.05
N MET A 200 2.62 -22.14 -23.36
CA MET A 200 2.75 -23.20 -22.35
C MET A 200 3.30 -24.49 -22.95
N ASP A 201 2.84 -24.83 -24.14
CA ASP A 201 3.35 -25.97 -24.88
C ASP A 201 4.83 -25.82 -25.28
N ALA A 202 5.21 -24.68 -25.83
CA ALA A 202 6.60 -24.38 -26.17
C ALA A 202 7.53 -24.48 -24.92
N ILE A 203 7.08 -24.01 -23.75
CA ILE A 203 7.81 -24.17 -22.49
C ILE A 203 7.98 -25.64 -22.11
N VAL A 204 6.93 -26.45 -22.23
CA VAL A 204 7.00 -27.91 -21.93
C VAL A 204 7.98 -28.61 -22.88
N ARG A 205 7.97 -28.28 -24.14
CA ARG A 205 8.93 -28.78 -25.17
C ARG A 205 10.34 -28.21 -25.03
N LYS A 206 10.52 -27.17 -24.21
CA LYS A 206 11.77 -26.40 -24.04
C LYS A 206 12.18 -25.67 -25.33
N ASP A 207 11.24 -25.31 -26.17
CA ASP A 207 11.47 -24.46 -27.35
C ASP A 207 11.43 -22.98 -26.92
N TRP A 208 12.60 -22.51 -26.48
CA TRP A 208 12.72 -21.13 -25.92
C TRP A 208 12.55 -20.05 -27.00
N SER A 209 12.83 -20.37 -28.28
CA SER A 209 12.68 -19.45 -29.41
C SER A 209 11.20 -19.21 -29.70
N GLU A 210 10.44 -20.29 -29.84
CA GLU A 210 9.00 -20.22 -30.07
C GLU A 210 8.30 -19.59 -28.84
N ALA A 211 8.70 -19.99 -27.61
CA ALA A 211 8.17 -19.41 -26.38
C ALA A 211 8.38 -17.89 -26.34
N SER A 212 9.56 -17.38 -26.74
CA SER A 212 9.82 -15.93 -26.76
C SER A 212 8.90 -15.22 -27.77
N THR A 213 8.77 -15.75 -28.97
CA THR A 213 7.92 -15.18 -30.05
C THR A 213 6.44 -15.13 -29.62
N LEU A 214 5.95 -16.22 -29.03
CA LEU A 214 4.57 -16.29 -28.54
C LEU A 214 4.34 -15.35 -27.34
N CYS A 215 5.32 -15.23 -26.46
CA CYS A 215 5.25 -14.32 -25.33
C CYS A 215 5.20 -12.85 -25.78
N ASP A 216 6.00 -12.46 -26.76
CA ASP A 216 5.98 -11.11 -27.32
C ASP A 216 4.63 -10.82 -28.00
N SER A 217 4.08 -11.81 -28.71
CA SER A 217 2.72 -11.72 -29.28
C SER A 217 1.64 -11.58 -28.22
N LEU A 218 1.75 -12.29 -27.10
CA LEU A 218 0.84 -12.16 -25.94
C LEU A 218 0.83 -10.73 -25.38
N LEU A 219 2.02 -10.14 -25.18
CA LEU A 219 2.16 -8.79 -24.62
C LEU A 219 1.47 -7.73 -25.49
N VAL A 220 1.52 -7.88 -26.82
CA VAL A 220 0.89 -6.94 -27.76
C VAL A 220 -0.62 -7.17 -27.89
N SER A 221 -1.10 -8.39 -27.65
CA SER A 221 -2.51 -8.78 -27.85
C SER A 221 -3.49 -8.25 -26.81
N VAL A 222 -2.99 -7.70 -25.69
CA VAL A 222 -3.83 -7.32 -24.55
C VAL A 222 -3.47 -5.94 -23.97
N PRO A 223 -4.41 -5.23 -23.33
CA PRO A 223 -4.14 -3.96 -22.66
C PRO A 223 -3.10 -4.11 -21.53
N SER A 224 -2.18 -3.15 -21.44
CA SER A 224 -1.05 -3.19 -20.50
C SER A 224 -1.46 -3.08 -19.00
N ASP A 225 -2.69 -2.68 -18.72
CA ASP A 225 -3.27 -2.60 -17.37
C ASP A 225 -4.19 -3.79 -17.04
N SER A 226 -4.14 -4.86 -17.84
CA SER A 226 -4.96 -6.06 -17.67
C SER A 226 -4.23 -7.18 -16.93
N HIS A 227 -4.98 -8.07 -16.28
CA HIS A 227 -4.44 -9.29 -15.68
C HIS A 227 -3.82 -10.24 -16.73
N SER A 228 -4.33 -10.23 -17.96
CA SER A 228 -3.76 -11.01 -19.07
C SER A 228 -2.37 -10.51 -19.43
N TYR A 229 -2.17 -9.20 -19.45
CA TYR A 229 -0.84 -8.61 -19.63
C TYR A 229 0.10 -8.97 -18.46
N ALA A 230 -0.41 -8.92 -17.22
CA ALA A 230 0.39 -9.31 -16.06
C ALA A 230 0.92 -10.75 -16.18
N LYS A 231 0.07 -11.69 -16.63
CA LYS A 231 0.51 -13.08 -16.91
C LYS A 231 1.58 -13.14 -17.98
N ALA A 232 1.38 -12.45 -19.12
CA ALA A 232 2.36 -12.42 -20.19
C ALA A 232 3.68 -11.79 -19.73
N ALA A 233 3.64 -10.68 -19.01
CA ALA A 233 4.82 -10.01 -18.46
C ALA A 233 5.57 -10.89 -17.44
N ASN A 234 4.85 -11.65 -16.60
CA ASN A 234 5.46 -12.64 -15.70
C ASN A 234 6.22 -13.74 -16.49
N HIS A 235 5.62 -14.22 -17.58
CA HIS A 235 6.28 -15.20 -18.45
C HIS A 235 7.49 -14.62 -19.18
N LYS A 236 7.40 -13.36 -19.62
CA LYS A 236 8.55 -12.66 -20.22
C LYS A 236 9.68 -12.51 -19.21
N ALA A 237 9.38 -12.15 -17.96
CA ALA A 237 10.38 -12.11 -16.90
C ALA A 237 11.11 -13.45 -16.75
N GLN A 238 10.37 -14.56 -16.68
CA GLN A 238 10.98 -15.88 -16.58
C GLN A 238 11.87 -16.25 -17.78
N LEU A 239 11.52 -15.81 -18.97
CA LEU A 239 12.35 -16.00 -20.17
C LEU A 239 13.63 -15.15 -20.10
N GLU A 240 13.54 -13.90 -19.67
CA GLU A 240 14.68 -13.01 -19.48
C GLU A 240 15.65 -13.54 -18.41
N GLY A 241 15.12 -14.07 -17.29
CA GLY A 241 15.93 -14.74 -16.27
C GLY A 241 16.66 -15.96 -16.81
N LYS A 242 15.99 -16.81 -17.61
CA LYS A 242 16.64 -17.96 -18.28
C LYS A 242 17.70 -17.52 -19.28
N ALA A 243 17.54 -16.37 -19.89
CA ALA A 243 18.52 -15.78 -20.80
C ALA A 243 19.70 -15.08 -20.07
N GLY A 244 19.71 -15.09 -18.73
CA GLY A 244 20.76 -14.47 -17.91
C GLY A 244 20.72 -12.95 -17.91
N ARG A 245 19.55 -12.35 -18.04
CA ARG A 245 19.32 -10.88 -18.03
C ARG A 245 18.52 -10.45 -16.78
N PRO A 246 19.13 -10.42 -15.58
CA PRO A 246 18.42 -10.24 -14.30
C PRO A 246 17.75 -8.87 -14.17
N ASP A 247 18.28 -7.82 -14.79
CA ASP A 247 17.66 -6.50 -14.74
C ASP A 247 16.40 -6.42 -15.62
N GLU A 248 16.41 -7.07 -16.78
CA GLU A 248 15.24 -7.20 -17.64
C GLU A 248 14.19 -8.13 -16.99
N GLU A 249 14.62 -9.22 -16.39
CA GLU A 249 13.76 -10.10 -15.60
C GLU A 249 13.00 -9.29 -14.54
N LEU A 250 13.74 -8.53 -13.72
CA LEU A 250 13.14 -7.69 -12.68
C LEU A 250 12.21 -6.63 -13.27
N ALA A 251 12.61 -5.99 -14.36
CA ALA A 251 11.78 -5.00 -15.04
C ALA A 251 10.44 -5.57 -15.50
N TRP A 252 10.43 -6.80 -16.01
CA TRP A 252 9.21 -7.48 -16.43
C TRP A 252 8.36 -7.94 -15.24
N PHE A 253 8.95 -8.38 -14.14
CA PHE A 253 8.20 -8.66 -12.91
C PHE A 253 7.56 -7.38 -12.34
N ILE A 254 8.23 -6.23 -12.42
CA ILE A 254 7.65 -4.94 -12.01
C ILE A 254 6.44 -4.59 -12.88
N ARG A 255 6.55 -4.71 -14.21
CA ARG A 255 5.42 -4.48 -15.15
C ARG A 255 4.25 -5.41 -14.86
N SER A 256 4.54 -6.69 -14.60
CA SER A 256 3.54 -7.68 -14.19
C SER A 256 2.83 -7.27 -12.89
N ALA A 257 3.57 -6.89 -11.86
CA ALA A 257 3.01 -6.45 -10.59
C ALA A 257 2.14 -5.18 -10.76
N MET A 258 2.60 -4.21 -11.56
CA MET A 258 1.79 -3.01 -11.86
C MET A 258 0.46 -3.37 -12.51
N ALA A 259 0.46 -4.24 -13.52
CA ALA A 259 -0.75 -4.65 -14.24
C ALA A 259 -1.73 -5.43 -13.33
N ASP A 260 -1.23 -6.29 -12.45
CA ASP A 260 -2.05 -6.98 -11.46
C ASP A 260 -2.72 -5.99 -10.49
N ILE A 261 -1.97 -5.01 -9.97
CA ILE A 261 -2.53 -3.99 -9.08
C ILE A 261 -3.57 -3.13 -9.82
N GLN A 262 -3.28 -2.71 -11.05
CA GLN A 262 -4.18 -1.89 -11.88
C GLN A 262 -5.48 -2.62 -12.23
N SER A 263 -5.41 -3.93 -12.42
CA SER A 263 -6.59 -4.79 -12.62
C SER A 263 -7.23 -5.27 -11.31
N ALA A 264 -6.77 -4.75 -10.16
CA ALA A 264 -7.20 -5.13 -8.81
C ALA A 264 -7.15 -6.65 -8.54
N VAL A 265 -6.15 -7.33 -9.08
CA VAL A 265 -5.82 -8.71 -8.74
C VAL A 265 -5.21 -8.74 -7.35
N ARG A 266 -5.56 -9.73 -6.56
CA ARG A 266 -5.08 -9.92 -5.18
C ARG A 266 -4.14 -11.12 -5.02
N ASP A 267 -3.85 -11.82 -6.10
CA ASP A 267 -2.87 -12.90 -6.19
C ASP A 267 -1.54 -12.33 -6.70
N HIS A 268 -0.73 -11.75 -5.81
CA HIS A 268 0.46 -10.96 -6.14
C HIS A 268 1.76 -11.77 -6.24
N GLY A 269 1.79 -12.79 -7.07
CA GLY A 269 3.02 -13.57 -7.26
C GLY A 269 4.21 -12.72 -7.74
N SER A 270 4.00 -11.84 -8.70
CA SER A 270 5.07 -10.99 -9.24
C SER A 270 5.56 -9.94 -8.22
N LEU A 271 4.68 -9.36 -7.41
CA LEU A 271 5.07 -8.40 -6.38
C LEU A 271 5.92 -9.05 -5.29
N CYS A 272 5.61 -10.30 -4.92
CA CYS A 272 6.44 -11.08 -3.99
C CYS A 272 7.84 -11.32 -4.56
N THR A 273 7.93 -11.71 -5.85
CA THR A 273 9.22 -11.90 -6.53
C THR A 273 10.02 -10.59 -6.60
N VAL A 274 9.36 -9.46 -6.90
CA VAL A 274 10.02 -8.14 -6.87
C VAL A 274 10.53 -7.80 -5.47
N SER A 275 9.75 -8.10 -4.44
CA SER A 275 10.17 -7.90 -3.05
C SER A 275 11.37 -8.75 -2.67
N GLU A 276 11.38 -10.03 -3.05
CA GLU A 276 12.50 -10.95 -2.84
C GLU A 276 13.76 -10.46 -3.54
N GLU A 277 13.66 -10.05 -4.80
CA GLU A 277 14.79 -9.53 -5.57
C GLU A 277 15.34 -8.21 -4.98
N LEU A 278 14.47 -7.31 -4.52
CA LEU A 278 14.89 -6.10 -3.80
C LEU A 278 15.63 -6.43 -2.50
N PHE A 279 15.15 -7.42 -1.76
CA PHE A 279 15.82 -7.92 -0.56
C PHE A 279 17.22 -8.45 -0.88
N ASN A 280 17.35 -9.27 -1.94
CA ASN A 280 18.62 -9.81 -2.40
C ASN A 280 19.59 -8.70 -2.86
N ARG A 281 19.08 -7.62 -3.42
CA ARG A 281 19.84 -6.41 -3.84
C ARG A 281 20.11 -5.44 -2.68
N GLY A 282 19.61 -5.71 -1.47
CA GLY A 282 19.85 -4.91 -0.27
C GLY A 282 18.89 -3.73 -0.07
N ASP A 283 17.88 -3.55 -0.92
CA ASP A 283 16.81 -2.56 -0.71
C ASP A 283 15.72 -3.13 0.21
N VAL A 284 16.08 -3.27 1.48
CA VAL A 284 15.24 -3.90 2.50
C VAL A 284 13.96 -3.09 2.78
N ASP A 285 14.02 -1.77 2.65
CA ASP A 285 12.87 -0.90 2.94
C ASP A 285 11.77 -1.13 1.91
N ARG A 286 12.07 -1.03 0.61
CA ARG A 286 11.08 -1.33 -0.44
C ARG A 286 10.65 -2.79 -0.43
N ALA A 287 11.58 -3.72 -0.17
CA ALA A 287 11.24 -5.13 -0.03
C ALA A 287 10.16 -5.33 1.03
N MET A 288 10.32 -4.68 2.20
CA MET A 288 9.34 -4.76 3.29
C MET A 288 8.00 -4.11 2.91
N ASP A 289 8.03 -2.96 2.26
CA ASP A 289 6.79 -2.28 1.85
C ASP A 289 6.00 -3.11 0.83
N TYR A 290 6.68 -3.68 -0.17
CA TYR A 290 6.03 -4.47 -1.22
C TYR A 290 5.52 -5.82 -0.69
N ILE A 291 6.30 -6.51 0.16
CA ILE A 291 5.85 -7.78 0.74
C ILE A 291 4.64 -7.59 1.65
N ARG A 292 4.56 -6.49 2.40
CA ARG A 292 3.39 -6.15 3.22
C ARG A 292 2.13 -5.97 2.37
N VAL A 293 2.26 -5.30 1.23
CA VAL A 293 1.14 -5.15 0.28
C VAL A 293 0.72 -6.52 -0.26
N ALA A 294 1.68 -7.32 -0.72
CA ALA A 294 1.42 -8.64 -1.26
C ALA A 294 0.73 -9.56 -0.24
N ILE A 295 1.22 -9.62 1.00
CA ILE A 295 0.63 -10.45 2.05
C ILE A 295 -0.76 -9.98 2.45
N ARG A 296 -0.97 -8.66 2.58
CA ARG A 296 -2.31 -8.13 2.86
C ARG A 296 -3.30 -8.58 1.79
N ASP A 297 -2.92 -8.49 0.55
CA ASP A 297 -3.77 -8.81 -0.59
C ASP A 297 -3.94 -10.33 -0.76
N THR A 298 -2.90 -11.13 -0.56
CA THR A 298 -3.00 -12.60 -0.55
C THR A 298 -3.92 -13.11 0.58
N ARG A 299 -3.87 -12.49 1.75
CA ARG A 299 -4.80 -12.79 2.85
C ARG A 299 -6.25 -12.44 2.49
N PHE A 300 -6.47 -11.33 1.82
CA PHE A 300 -7.80 -10.96 1.32
C PHE A 300 -8.29 -11.91 0.23
N PHE A 301 -7.41 -12.35 -0.66
CA PHE A 301 -7.69 -13.32 -1.70
C PHE A 301 -8.11 -14.69 -1.13
N ASN A 302 -7.55 -15.04 0.02
CA ASN A 302 -7.88 -16.24 0.80
C ASN A 302 -7.64 -17.57 0.06
N SER A 303 -6.44 -17.75 -0.51
CA SER A 303 -6.02 -19.02 -1.11
C SER A 303 -4.90 -19.67 -0.31
N PRO A 304 -5.14 -20.85 0.31
CA PRO A 304 -4.13 -21.54 1.15
C PRO A 304 -2.83 -21.87 0.41
N SER A 305 -2.92 -22.23 -0.88
CA SER A 305 -1.76 -22.65 -1.68
C SER A 305 -0.80 -21.51 -2.02
N ARG A 306 -1.23 -20.25 -1.91
CA ARG A 306 -0.41 -19.07 -2.21
C ARG A 306 0.31 -18.54 -0.97
N SER A 307 -0.33 -18.60 0.18
CA SER A 307 0.18 -18.03 1.44
C SER A 307 1.52 -18.61 1.88
N TRP A 308 1.84 -19.88 1.59
CA TRP A 308 3.08 -20.50 2.06
C TRP A 308 4.34 -19.94 1.37
N ARG A 309 4.26 -19.59 0.10
CA ARG A 309 5.40 -19.02 -0.65
C ARG A 309 5.74 -17.63 -0.13
N ASP A 310 4.71 -16.81 0.10
CA ASP A 310 4.86 -15.45 0.61
C ASP A 310 5.37 -15.47 2.06
N MET A 311 4.97 -16.46 2.86
CA MET A 311 5.43 -16.63 4.23
C MET A 311 6.88 -17.13 4.34
N ALA A 312 7.45 -17.77 3.31
CA ALA A 312 8.81 -18.30 3.37
C ALA A 312 9.88 -17.19 3.40
N ILE A 313 9.68 -16.11 2.66
CA ILE A 313 10.64 -15.00 2.58
C ILE A 313 10.36 -13.89 3.60
N LEU A 314 9.10 -13.74 4.07
CA LEU A 314 8.71 -12.69 5.01
C LEU A 314 9.58 -12.64 6.27
N PRO A 315 9.86 -13.76 6.98
CA PRO A 315 10.68 -13.71 8.20
C PRO A 315 12.09 -13.19 7.95
N GLN A 316 12.65 -13.45 6.78
CA GLN A 316 14.00 -12.99 6.42
C GLN A 316 13.99 -11.47 6.17
N ILE A 317 13.00 -10.97 5.43
CA ILE A 317 12.83 -9.54 5.19
C ILE A 317 12.53 -8.81 6.52
N GLU A 318 11.63 -9.35 7.35
CA GLU A 318 11.29 -8.78 8.66
C GLU A 318 12.51 -8.74 9.60
N ALA A 319 13.30 -9.80 9.65
CA ALA A 319 14.52 -9.86 10.46
C ALA A 319 15.52 -8.79 10.00
N ALA A 320 15.79 -8.70 8.71
CA ALA A 320 16.72 -7.72 8.15
C ALA A 320 16.20 -6.27 8.34
N TYR A 321 14.91 -6.03 8.15
CA TYR A 321 14.28 -4.75 8.39
C TYR A 321 14.33 -4.35 9.86
N SER A 322 14.04 -5.29 10.76
CA SER A 322 14.12 -5.09 12.22
C SER A 322 15.55 -4.80 12.66
N GLU A 323 16.54 -5.57 12.17
CA GLU A 323 17.95 -5.36 12.46
C GLU A 323 18.43 -3.98 11.97
N ARG A 324 18.05 -3.59 10.75
CA ARG A 324 18.37 -2.28 10.19
C ARG A 324 17.76 -1.15 11.03
N ASN A 325 16.49 -1.29 11.39
CA ASN A 325 15.82 -0.30 12.25
C ASN A 325 16.46 -0.24 13.64
N ALA A 326 16.82 -1.38 14.24
CA ALA A 326 17.53 -1.41 15.50
C ALA A 326 18.89 -0.70 15.42
N ARG A 327 19.64 -0.91 14.31
CA ARG A 327 20.90 -0.18 14.06
C ARG A 327 20.67 1.32 13.91
N LEU A 328 19.65 1.74 13.16
CA LEU A 328 19.29 3.15 13.03
C LEU A 328 18.88 3.76 14.37
N HIS A 329 18.05 3.07 15.15
CA HIS A 329 17.69 3.49 16.51
C HIS A 329 18.91 3.62 17.41
N THR A 330 19.82 2.64 17.38
CA THR A 330 21.07 2.70 18.14
C THR A 330 21.91 3.89 17.70
N MET A 331 22.02 4.13 16.39
CA MET A 331 22.75 5.29 15.86
C MET A 331 22.12 6.61 16.29
N TYR A 332 20.78 6.72 16.28
CA TYR A 332 20.09 7.91 16.78
C TYR A 332 20.30 8.10 18.28
N ILE A 333 20.25 7.03 19.07
CA ILE A 333 20.54 7.09 20.52
C ILE A 333 21.97 7.56 20.75
N VAL A 334 22.94 6.98 20.05
CA VAL A 334 24.35 7.41 20.14
C VAL A 334 24.49 8.88 19.74
N LEU A 335 23.85 9.30 18.66
CA LEU A 335 23.87 10.71 18.22
C LEU A 335 23.29 11.64 19.29
N ILE A 336 22.14 11.26 19.88
CA ILE A 336 21.52 12.02 20.97
C ILE A 336 22.44 12.10 22.18
N VAL A 337 23.08 11.00 22.56
CA VAL A 337 24.06 10.96 23.67
C VAL A 337 25.26 11.86 23.38
N VAL A 338 25.80 11.83 22.15
CA VAL A 338 26.91 12.70 21.74
C VAL A 338 26.52 14.17 21.79
N ILE A 339 25.31 14.50 21.30
CA ILE A 339 24.79 15.89 21.36
C ILE A 339 24.62 16.33 22.82
N LEU A 340 24.10 15.43 23.68
CA LEU A 340 23.94 15.69 25.12
C LEU A 340 25.29 15.92 25.82
N LEU A 341 26.28 15.08 25.52
CA LEU A 341 27.64 15.24 26.04
C LEU A 341 28.28 16.55 25.57
N PHE A 342 28.07 16.89 24.29
CA PHE A 342 28.54 18.16 23.75
C PHE A 342 27.87 19.36 24.44
N PHE A 343 26.55 19.26 24.68
CA PHE A 343 25.80 20.26 25.40
C PHE A 343 26.29 20.42 26.86
N VAL A 344 26.46 19.28 27.55
CA VAL A 344 27.00 19.29 28.92
C VAL A 344 28.42 19.86 28.97
N SER A 345 29.29 19.52 28.00
CA SER A 345 30.63 20.07 27.92
C SER A 345 30.63 21.56 27.62
N ALA A 346 29.72 22.02 26.74
CA ALA A 346 29.55 23.45 26.42
C ALA A 346 29.05 24.23 27.65
N VAL A 347 28.11 23.66 28.41
CA VAL A 347 27.62 24.25 29.66
C VAL A 347 28.75 24.28 30.71
N ALA A 348 29.50 23.19 30.85
CA ALA A 348 30.65 23.13 31.77
C ALA A 348 31.75 24.13 31.38
N ALA A 349 32.07 24.25 30.09
CA ALA A 349 32.97 25.26 29.58
C ALA A 349 32.47 26.70 29.83
N GLY A 350 31.18 26.93 29.61
CA GLY A 350 30.52 28.21 29.92
C GLY A 350 30.62 28.56 31.41
N LEU A 351 30.32 27.59 32.27
CA LEU A 351 30.44 27.76 33.73
C LEU A 351 31.91 27.96 34.16
N TYR A 352 32.85 27.24 33.54
CA TYR A 352 34.28 27.43 33.79
C TYR A 352 34.72 28.82 33.36
N VAL A 353 34.32 29.29 32.18
CA VAL A 353 34.61 30.66 31.71
C VAL A 353 33.98 31.69 32.62
N LEU A 354 32.73 31.49 33.02
CA LEU A 354 32.03 32.35 33.97
C LEU A 354 32.75 32.39 35.35
N SER A 355 33.18 31.20 35.82
CA SER A 355 33.98 31.10 37.08
C SER A 355 35.32 31.80 36.97
N ARG A 356 36.03 31.66 35.83
CA ARG A 356 37.28 32.38 35.55
C ARG A 356 37.07 33.88 35.43
N ASN A 357 36.02 34.28 34.71
CA ASN A 357 35.68 35.69 34.58
C ASN A 357 35.27 36.33 35.92
N ARG A 358 34.53 35.57 36.78
CA ARG A 358 34.25 36.04 38.15
C ARG A 358 35.52 36.21 38.98
N LYS A 359 36.50 35.28 38.88
CA LYS A 359 37.79 35.43 39.57
C LYS A 359 38.59 36.59 39.00
N LEU A 360 38.56 36.82 37.67
CA LEU A 360 39.23 37.97 37.02
C LEU A 360 38.56 39.28 37.40
N CYS A 361 37.19 39.31 37.42
CA CYS A 361 36.45 40.48 37.88
C CYS A 361 36.70 40.80 39.34
N ALA A 362 36.79 39.76 40.24
CA ALA A 362 37.14 39.94 41.65
C ALA A 362 38.57 40.53 41.84
N VAL A 363 39.54 40.00 41.06
CA VAL A 363 40.93 40.55 41.06
C VAL A 363 40.96 41.96 40.48
N GLN A 364 40.20 42.25 39.43
CA GLN A 364 40.10 43.61 38.88
C GLN A 364 39.37 44.57 39.82
N GLN A 365 38.36 44.07 40.59
CA GLN A 365 37.64 44.87 41.55
C GLN A 365 38.56 45.22 42.75
N THR A 366 39.34 44.28 43.24
CA THR A 366 40.36 44.54 44.30
C THR A 366 41.42 45.53 43.82
N LEU A 367 41.77 45.52 42.55
CA LEU A 367 42.68 46.51 41.95
C LEU A 367 42.03 47.89 41.76
N ARG A 368 40.67 47.91 41.57
CA ARG A 368 39.92 49.15 41.35
C ARG A 368 39.39 49.79 42.63
N GLU A 369 39.25 49.02 43.71
CA GLU A 369 38.93 49.57 45.06
C GLU A 369 40.01 50.53 45.56
N SER A 370 41.21 50.49 44.97
CA SER A 370 42.27 51.42 45.27
C SER A 370 42.22 52.77 44.51
N ASN A 371 41.20 52.93 43.62
CA ASN A 371 41.08 54.18 42.90
C ASN A 371 39.60 54.66 42.82
N ASP A 372 39.36 55.86 43.33
CA ASP A 372 38.09 56.60 43.49
C ASP A 372 37.23 56.82 42.24
N LYS A 373 37.19 55.91 41.31
CA LYS A 373 36.42 56.06 40.03
C LYS A 373 35.21 55.13 39.88
N LEU A 374 34.71 54.52 40.93
CA LEU A 374 33.72 53.43 40.88
C LEU A 374 32.24 53.84 40.75
N ASN A 375 31.86 55.07 40.93
CA ASN A 375 30.44 55.47 40.96
C ASN A 375 29.79 55.61 39.57
N GLY A 376 30.60 55.66 38.50
CA GLY A 376 30.07 55.72 37.11
C GLY A 376 29.81 54.34 36.49
N LEU A 377 30.58 53.34 36.90
CA LEU A 377 30.53 51.99 36.29
C LEU A 377 29.38 51.11 36.84
N ALA A 378 29.02 51.35 38.11
CA ALA A 378 27.97 50.62 38.79
C ALA A 378 26.56 50.83 38.16
N ARG A 379 26.30 52.00 37.58
CA ARG A 379 25.03 52.28 36.85
C ARG A 379 24.98 51.53 35.49
N SER A 380 26.08 51.57 34.74
CA SER A 380 26.12 50.89 33.43
C SER A 380 26.03 49.37 33.55
N LEU A 381 26.59 48.79 34.62
CA LEU A 381 26.53 47.35 34.89
C LEU A 381 25.13 46.90 35.26
N ARG A 382 24.37 47.71 36.00
CA ARG A 382 22.99 47.42 36.34
C ARG A 382 22.07 47.36 35.10
N GLU A 383 22.18 48.36 34.22
CA GLU A 383 21.35 48.42 33.02
C GLU A 383 21.64 47.24 32.04
N THR A 384 22.90 46.79 31.99
CA THR A 384 23.27 45.65 31.14
C THR A 384 22.76 44.31 31.71
N ASN A 385 22.77 44.17 33.04
CA ASN A 385 22.31 42.96 33.71
C ASN A 385 20.77 42.82 33.61
N ASP A 386 20.03 43.89 33.67
CA ASP A 386 18.58 43.91 33.49
C ASP A 386 18.19 43.54 32.04
N ARG A 387 18.95 44.03 31.05
CA ARG A 387 18.76 43.59 29.66
C ARG A 387 19.08 42.14 29.41
N LEU A 388 20.16 41.62 30.00
CA LEU A 388 20.53 40.19 29.88
C LEU A 388 19.53 39.27 30.57
N SER A 389 19.00 39.66 31.73
CA SER A 389 17.96 38.93 32.43
C SER A 389 16.67 38.80 31.61
N ALA A 390 16.28 39.89 30.95
CA ALA A 390 15.10 39.87 30.06
C ALA A 390 15.31 38.98 28.80
N GLN A 391 16.55 38.93 28.28
CA GLN A 391 16.86 38.06 27.13
C GLN A 391 16.94 36.58 27.53
N ASN A 392 17.52 36.27 28.69
CA ASN A 392 17.61 34.91 29.18
C ASN A 392 16.22 34.30 29.54
N LEU A 393 15.30 35.11 30.05
CA LEU A 393 13.89 34.67 30.25
C LEU A 393 13.23 34.28 28.92
N ARG A 394 13.45 35.04 27.84
CA ARG A 394 12.89 34.72 26.51
C ARG A 394 13.47 33.45 25.90
N ILE A 395 14.75 33.17 26.15
CA ILE A 395 15.43 31.96 25.66
C ILE A 395 14.96 30.73 26.46
N ALA A 396 14.78 30.87 27.78
CA ALA A 396 14.28 29.80 28.64
C ALA A 396 12.84 29.39 28.29
N ASP A 397 11.99 30.35 27.98
CA ASP A 397 10.60 30.09 27.56
C ASP A 397 10.55 29.40 26.19
N ALA A 398 11.37 29.81 25.23
CA ALA A 398 11.44 29.18 23.93
C ALA A 398 11.94 27.72 24.01
N ASN A 399 12.89 27.43 24.89
CA ASN A 399 13.41 26.08 25.10
C ASN A 399 12.38 25.17 25.78
N ARG A 400 11.63 25.68 26.76
CA ARG A 400 10.58 24.93 27.43
C ARG A 400 9.44 24.51 26.49
N ILE A 401 9.05 25.40 25.57
CA ILE A 401 8.05 25.09 24.55
C ILE A 401 8.56 23.97 23.62
N LYS A 402 9.83 24.00 23.24
CA LYS A 402 10.47 22.99 22.40
C LYS A 402 10.52 21.61 23.07
N GLU A 403 10.80 21.55 24.37
CA GLU A 403 10.83 20.29 25.15
C GLU A 403 9.43 19.65 25.27
N VAL A 404 8.41 20.43 25.50
CA VAL A 404 7.01 19.95 25.55
C VAL A 404 6.57 19.41 24.19
N TYR A 405 7.00 20.05 23.09
CA TYR A 405 6.71 19.61 21.72
C TYR A 405 7.34 18.23 21.42
N ILE A 406 8.62 18.09 21.75
CA ILE A 406 9.36 16.84 21.52
C ILE A 406 8.81 15.71 22.39
N GLY A 407 8.49 16.00 23.66
CA GLY A 407 7.93 15.02 24.60
C GLY A 407 6.59 14.45 24.13
N GLY A 408 5.67 15.30 23.72
CA GLY A 408 4.36 14.88 23.21
C GLY A 408 4.47 14.04 21.93
N PHE A 409 5.38 14.41 21.02
CA PHE A 409 5.59 13.69 19.77
C PHE A 409 6.20 12.29 20.01
N LEU A 410 7.18 12.19 20.90
CA LEU A 410 7.80 10.91 21.25
C LEU A 410 6.83 9.96 21.98
N GLN A 411 5.96 10.49 22.81
CA GLN A 411 4.93 9.70 23.48
C GLN A 411 3.94 9.12 22.46
N THR A 412 3.49 9.94 21.51
CA THR A 412 2.58 9.51 20.43
C THR A 412 3.17 8.39 19.58
N ILE A 413 4.47 8.52 19.20
CA ILE A 413 5.18 7.46 18.47
C ILE A 413 5.30 6.19 19.30
N SER A 414 5.62 6.31 20.59
CA SER A 414 5.78 5.16 21.49
C SER A 414 4.48 4.38 21.68
N GLU A 415 3.36 5.07 21.84
CA GLU A 415 2.04 4.46 21.98
C GLU A 415 1.66 3.70 20.69
N TYR A 416 1.97 4.27 19.51
CA TYR A 416 1.70 3.63 18.23
C TYR A 416 2.56 2.37 18.01
N ILE A 417 3.84 2.41 18.38
CA ILE A 417 4.75 1.26 18.31
C ILE A 417 4.30 0.13 19.25
N ASN A 418 3.91 0.47 20.47
CA ASN A 418 3.42 -0.51 21.43
C ASN A 418 2.13 -1.19 20.95
N LYS A 419 1.25 -0.46 20.32
CA LYS A 419 0.01 -0.98 19.76
C LYS A 419 0.28 -1.94 18.59
N LEU A 420 1.15 -1.57 17.66
CA LEU A 420 1.59 -2.46 16.57
C LEU A 420 2.19 -3.76 17.12
N SER A 421 3.01 -3.65 18.17
CA SER A 421 3.61 -4.81 18.84
C SER A 421 2.55 -5.71 19.49
N GLY A 422 1.56 -5.12 20.13
CA GLY A 422 0.43 -5.84 20.75
C GLY A 422 -0.40 -6.61 19.72
N THR A 423 -0.72 -5.97 18.61
CA THR A 423 -1.46 -6.60 17.51
C THR A 423 -0.67 -7.77 16.91
N TYR A 424 0.63 -7.59 16.74
CA TYR A 424 1.52 -8.64 16.25
C TYR A 424 1.62 -9.83 17.21
N GLN A 425 1.75 -9.58 18.51
CA GLN A 425 1.77 -10.62 19.55
C GLN A 425 0.44 -11.38 19.62
N TYR A 426 -0.68 -10.68 19.50
CA TYR A 426 -2.01 -11.28 19.49
C TYR A 426 -2.19 -12.22 18.29
N VAL A 427 -1.85 -11.76 17.09
CA VAL A 427 -1.91 -12.57 15.87
C VAL A 427 -1.02 -13.82 15.98
N ASN A 428 0.22 -13.66 16.43
CA ASN A 428 1.16 -14.77 16.63
C ASN A 428 0.67 -15.78 17.70
N LYS A 429 0.04 -15.29 18.76
CA LYS A 429 -0.57 -16.16 19.79
C LYS A 429 -1.72 -16.97 19.20
N MET A 430 -2.62 -16.34 18.47
CA MET A 430 -3.75 -17.02 17.82
C MET A 430 -3.30 -18.04 16.77
N LEU A 431 -2.18 -17.76 16.09
CA LEU A 431 -1.57 -18.71 15.14
C LEU A 431 -0.90 -19.89 15.84
N ARG A 432 -0.21 -19.69 16.99
CA ARG A 432 0.41 -20.76 17.77
C ARG A 432 -0.62 -21.68 18.42
N ASP A 433 -1.73 -21.12 18.85
CA ASP A 433 -2.81 -21.85 19.54
C ASP A 433 -3.75 -22.56 18.55
N ASP A 434 -3.39 -22.61 17.24
CA ASP A 434 -4.14 -23.19 16.12
C ASP A 434 -5.61 -22.68 16.01
N ARG A 435 -5.86 -21.47 16.51
CA ARG A 435 -7.16 -20.80 16.51
C ARG A 435 -7.41 -19.98 15.25
N ILE A 436 -6.96 -20.48 14.12
CA ILE A 436 -6.99 -19.80 12.81
C ILE A 436 -8.44 -19.46 12.38
N ALA A 437 -9.39 -20.35 12.69
CA ALA A 437 -10.80 -20.11 12.36
C ALA A 437 -11.42 -18.95 13.17
N GLU A 438 -10.91 -18.71 14.35
CA GLU A 438 -11.35 -17.65 15.25
C GLU A 438 -10.73 -16.31 14.86
N LEU A 439 -9.45 -16.31 14.58
CA LEU A 439 -8.72 -15.17 14.03
C LEU A 439 -9.35 -14.70 12.70
N ARG A 440 -9.75 -15.65 11.85
CA ARG A 440 -10.42 -15.39 10.58
C ARG A 440 -11.81 -14.75 10.76
N ARG A 441 -12.57 -15.20 11.77
CA ARG A 441 -13.88 -14.60 12.12
C ARG A 441 -13.73 -13.20 12.70
N GLU A 442 -12.70 -12.96 13.49
CA GLU A 442 -12.41 -11.67 14.10
C GLU A 442 -11.93 -10.67 13.04
N CYS A 443 -11.02 -11.06 12.16
CA CYS A 443 -10.59 -10.26 11.03
C CYS A 443 -11.71 -9.96 10.01
N ALA A 444 -12.68 -10.87 9.87
CA ALA A 444 -13.84 -10.67 9.01
C ALA A 444 -14.93 -9.79 9.64
N ARG A 445 -14.98 -9.71 10.97
CA ARG A 445 -15.94 -8.89 11.71
C ARG A 445 -15.42 -7.50 12.03
N SER A 446 -14.12 -7.36 12.20
CA SER A 446 -13.52 -6.08 12.55
C SER A 446 -13.15 -5.31 11.28
N ASN A 447 -13.68 -4.12 11.17
CA ASN A 447 -13.27 -3.14 10.19
C ASN A 447 -11.95 -2.50 10.67
N ILE A 448 -10.93 -3.36 10.92
CA ILE A 448 -9.67 -3.06 11.61
C ILE A 448 -9.06 -1.74 11.11
N ARG A 449 -9.14 -1.51 9.80
CA ARG A 449 -8.61 -0.29 9.20
C ARG A 449 -9.36 0.97 9.63
N ASN A 450 -10.69 0.91 9.73
CA ASN A 450 -11.48 2.08 10.11
C ASN A 450 -11.40 2.36 11.61
N ASP A 451 -11.25 1.33 12.41
CA ASP A 451 -11.13 1.46 13.87
C ASP A 451 -9.73 1.99 14.23
N GLU A 452 -8.68 1.47 13.59
CA GLU A 452 -7.31 1.99 13.73
C GLU A 452 -7.20 3.47 13.32
N LEU A 453 -7.86 3.82 12.21
CA LEU A 453 -7.85 5.21 11.72
C LEU A 453 -8.60 6.14 12.67
N LYS A 454 -9.70 5.70 13.25
CA LYS A 454 -10.45 6.46 14.27
C LYS A 454 -9.61 6.72 15.51
N GLU A 455 -8.92 5.69 16.00
CA GLU A 455 -8.08 5.85 17.19
C GLU A 455 -6.86 6.75 16.92
N PHE A 456 -6.25 6.63 15.72
CA PHE A 456 -5.20 7.55 15.31
C PHE A 456 -5.70 9.01 15.33
N TYR A 457 -6.89 9.24 14.79
CA TYR A 457 -7.46 10.58 14.80
C TYR A 457 -7.81 11.06 16.21
N ALA A 458 -8.35 10.21 17.05
CA ALA A 458 -8.64 10.56 18.43
C ALA A 458 -7.37 10.94 19.21
N LEU A 459 -6.29 10.20 19.00
CA LEU A 459 -4.99 10.49 19.62
C LEU A 459 -4.39 11.81 19.09
N PHE A 460 -4.45 12.03 17.78
CA PHE A 460 -4.01 13.27 17.15
C PHE A 460 -4.80 14.46 17.71
N ASP A 461 -6.13 14.36 17.71
CA ASP A 461 -7.03 15.42 18.16
C ASP A 461 -6.77 15.77 19.62
N LYS A 462 -6.68 14.77 20.48
CA LYS A 462 -6.39 14.95 21.91
C LYS A 462 -5.03 15.62 22.12
N THR A 463 -4.00 15.18 21.42
CA THR A 463 -2.65 15.74 21.54
C THR A 463 -2.62 17.17 21.03
N PHE A 464 -3.25 17.42 19.88
CA PHE A 464 -3.29 18.75 19.27
C PHE A 464 -4.09 19.73 20.09
N LEU A 465 -5.29 19.35 20.56
CA LEU A 465 -6.13 20.23 21.41
C LEU A 465 -5.53 20.43 22.80
N GLY A 466 -4.75 19.46 23.30
CA GLY A 466 -3.94 19.66 24.51
C GLY A 466 -2.86 20.74 24.34
N LEU A 467 -2.32 20.88 23.12
CA LEU A 467 -1.34 21.92 22.80
C LEU A 467 -1.99 23.26 22.44
N PHE A 468 -3.14 23.22 21.80
CA PHE A 468 -3.88 24.40 21.33
C PHE A 468 -5.36 24.33 21.79
N PRO A 469 -5.65 24.54 23.09
CA PRO A 469 -7.00 24.40 23.62
C PRO A 469 -8.03 25.36 22.99
N SER A 470 -7.60 26.55 22.58
CA SER A 470 -8.45 27.56 21.94
C SER A 470 -8.57 27.42 20.44
N PHE A 471 -7.94 26.41 19.82
CA PHE A 471 -7.85 26.30 18.38
C PHE A 471 -9.20 26.32 17.66
N ILE A 472 -10.19 25.58 18.18
CA ILE A 472 -11.53 25.50 17.57
C ILE A 472 -12.21 26.87 17.59
N ASP A 473 -12.14 27.55 18.74
CA ASP A 473 -12.78 28.85 18.93
C ASP A 473 -12.11 29.94 18.07
N GLU A 474 -10.77 29.96 18.05
CA GLU A 474 -10.01 30.89 17.23
C GLU A 474 -10.19 30.62 15.73
N MET A 475 -10.23 29.33 15.32
CA MET A 475 -10.50 28.95 13.93
C MET A 475 -11.91 29.38 13.50
N ASN A 476 -12.93 29.15 14.33
CA ASN A 476 -14.30 29.58 14.06
C ASN A 476 -14.43 31.11 14.05
N GLY A 477 -13.60 31.81 14.78
CA GLY A 477 -13.50 33.28 14.73
C GLY A 477 -13.00 33.83 13.40
N LEU A 478 -12.31 33.00 12.60
CA LEU A 478 -11.83 33.35 11.27
C LEU A 478 -12.85 33.07 10.16
N LEU A 479 -13.92 32.31 10.45
CA LEU A 479 -14.91 31.86 9.49
C LEU A 479 -16.23 32.63 9.60
N ALA A 480 -16.93 32.71 8.47
CA ALA A 480 -18.31 33.18 8.43
C ALA A 480 -19.25 32.18 9.16
N ASP A 481 -20.37 32.67 9.68
CA ASP A 481 -21.27 31.86 10.52
C ASP A 481 -21.75 30.56 9.83
N GLU A 482 -21.91 30.59 8.51
CA GLU A 482 -22.34 29.46 7.69
C GLU A 482 -21.31 28.33 7.55
N ALA A 483 -20.05 28.63 7.82
CA ALA A 483 -18.92 27.70 7.68
C ALA A 483 -18.30 27.30 9.02
N ARG A 484 -18.83 27.77 10.13
CA ARG A 484 -18.34 27.39 11.45
C ARG A 484 -18.54 25.90 11.66
N THR A 485 -17.54 25.28 12.19
CA THR A 485 -17.50 23.84 12.42
C THR A 485 -17.44 23.59 13.93
N GLU A 486 -18.53 23.07 14.49
CA GLU A 486 -18.50 22.55 15.85
C GLU A 486 -17.64 21.28 15.89
N GLY A 487 -16.77 21.16 16.87
CA GLY A 487 -16.14 19.88 17.20
C GLY A 487 -17.25 18.85 17.50
N ARG A 488 -17.03 17.58 17.20
CA ARG A 488 -17.95 16.52 17.62
C ARG A 488 -18.08 16.52 19.13
N HIS A 489 -19.24 16.06 19.65
CA HIS A 489 -19.59 16.06 21.08
C HIS A 489 -18.54 15.40 22.00
N ASP A 490 -17.59 14.64 21.45
CA ASP A 490 -16.53 13.89 22.16
C ASP A 490 -15.15 14.57 22.13
N GLY A 491 -15.04 15.83 21.70
CA GLY A 491 -13.74 16.53 21.59
C GLY A 491 -12.92 16.14 20.37
N GLU A 492 -13.50 15.46 19.40
CA GLU A 492 -12.85 15.10 18.14
C GLU A 492 -12.93 16.23 17.12
N LEU A 493 -11.84 16.45 16.41
CA LEU A 493 -11.80 17.38 15.29
C LEU A 493 -12.51 16.81 14.06
N THR A 494 -13.22 17.65 13.34
CA THR A 494 -13.71 17.29 12.01
C THR A 494 -12.54 17.19 11.02
N THR A 495 -12.75 16.54 9.87
CA THR A 495 -11.71 16.47 8.83
C THR A 495 -11.21 17.85 8.42
N VAL A 496 -12.10 18.83 8.35
CA VAL A 496 -11.73 20.23 8.07
C VAL A 496 -10.82 20.76 9.15
N LEU A 497 -11.18 20.61 10.40
CA LEU A 497 -10.39 21.07 11.53
C LEU A 497 -9.03 20.38 11.61
N ARG A 498 -8.95 19.07 11.29
CA ARG A 498 -7.67 18.35 11.21
C ARG A 498 -6.76 18.87 10.10
N ILE A 499 -7.32 19.22 8.94
CA ILE A 499 -6.56 19.87 7.86
C ILE A 499 -5.91 21.16 8.37
N TYR A 500 -6.69 22.00 9.02
CA TYR A 500 -6.19 23.27 9.54
C TYR A 500 -5.32 23.10 10.79
N ALA A 501 -5.50 22.05 11.57
CA ALA A 501 -4.59 21.67 12.65
C ALA A 501 -3.20 21.30 12.08
N LEU A 502 -3.13 20.55 10.99
CA LEU A 502 -1.87 20.24 10.30
C LEU A 502 -1.21 21.49 9.72
N ILE A 503 -1.99 22.38 9.13
CA ILE A 503 -1.48 23.69 8.64
C ILE A 503 -0.94 24.51 9.81
N ARG A 504 -1.61 24.49 10.96
CA ARG A 504 -1.12 25.15 12.19
C ARG A 504 0.23 24.57 12.65
N LEU A 505 0.45 23.27 12.48
CA LEU A 505 1.73 22.61 12.77
C LEU A 505 2.78 22.84 11.68
N GLY A 506 2.47 23.60 10.63
CA GLY A 506 3.39 23.92 9.53
C GLY A 506 3.37 22.92 8.37
N ILE A 507 2.48 21.96 8.39
CA ILE A 507 2.31 21.00 7.28
C ILE A 507 1.30 21.59 6.30
N THR A 508 1.78 22.27 5.26
CA THR A 508 0.94 22.99 4.29
C THR A 508 0.77 22.23 2.97
N ASP A 509 1.63 21.24 2.71
CA ASP A 509 1.55 20.45 1.48
C ASP A 509 0.30 19.59 1.43
N THR A 510 -0.50 19.77 0.37
CA THR A 510 -1.81 19.10 0.21
C THR A 510 -1.67 17.59 0.10
N ALA A 511 -0.61 17.09 -0.54
CA ALA A 511 -0.38 15.65 -0.69
C ALA A 511 -0.02 15.01 0.65
N THR A 512 0.82 15.68 1.42
CA THR A 512 1.20 15.26 2.78
C THR A 512 -0.01 15.26 3.72
N ILE A 513 -0.85 16.29 3.67
CA ILE A 513 -2.09 16.36 4.46
C ILE A 513 -3.04 15.23 4.08
N ALA A 514 -3.22 14.99 2.77
CA ALA A 514 -4.07 13.92 2.27
C ALA A 514 -3.59 12.53 2.70
N ALA A 515 -2.27 12.31 2.67
CA ALA A 515 -1.65 11.08 3.14
C ALA A 515 -1.85 10.85 4.64
N LEU A 516 -1.64 11.89 5.45
CA LEU A 516 -1.80 11.84 6.91
C LEU A 516 -3.27 11.63 7.33
N LEU A 517 -4.21 12.21 6.58
CA LEU A 517 -5.65 12.08 6.84
C LEU A 517 -6.29 10.95 6.03
N HIS A 518 -5.50 10.11 5.37
CA HIS A 518 -5.98 8.99 4.56
C HIS A 518 -7.17 9.32 3.66
N CYS A 519 -7.19 10.53 3.10
CA CYS A 519 -8.22 11.02 2.20
C CYS A 519 -7.63 11.38 0.83
N SER A 520 -8.50 11.63 -0.16
CA SER A 520 -8.01 12.03 -1.48
C SER A 520 -7.43 13.44 -1.46
N ILE A 521 -6.39 13.68 -2.27
CA ILE A 521 -5.84 15.04 -2.47
C ILE A 521 -6.96 16.01 -2.88
N ARG A 522 -7.90 15.54 -3.69
CA ARG A 522 -9.07 16.31 -4.11
C ARG A 522 -9.97 16.68 -2.93
N THR A 523 -10.09 15.82 -1.95
CA THR A 523 -10.86 16.09 -0.72
C THR A 523 -10.24 17.22 0.07
N VAL A 524 -8.93 17.19 0.30
CA VAL A 524 -8.21 18.24 1.01
C VAL A 524 -8.32 19.57 0.26
N TYR A 525 -8.10 19.53 -1.06
CA TYR A 525 -8.24 20.71 -1.90
C TYR A 525 -9.65 21.33 -1.82
N ASN A 526 -10.68 20.50 -1.88
CA ASN A 526 -12.07 20.96 -1.79
C ASN A 526 -12.36 21.64 -0.45
N TYR A 527 -11.91 21.05 0.65
CA TYR A 527 -12.09 21.63 1.99
C TYR A 527 -11.32 22.95 2.13
N ARG A 528 -10.05 23.00 1.73
CA ARG A 528 -9.26 24.23 1.78
C ARG A 528 -9.92 25.34 0.94
N SER A 529 -10.30 25.03 -0.29
CA SER A 529 -10.96 25.97 -1.19
C SER A 529 -12.34 26.42 -0.68
N PHE A 530 -13.11 25.50 -0.09
CA PHE A 530 -14.38 25.83 0.54
C PHE A 530 -14.19 26.77 1.73
N THR A 531 -13.32 26.41 2.65
CA THR A 531 -13.10 27.14 3.90
C THR A 531 -12.47 28.52 3.62
N GLN A 532 -11.55 28.62 2.66
CA GLN A 532 -10.98 29.92 2.23
C GLN A 532 -12.06 30.85 1.64
N ARG A 533 -13.00 30.33 0.87
CA ARG A 533 -14.10 31.12 0.30
C ARG A 533 -15.11 31.60 1.34
N HIS A 534 -15.22 30.89 2.44
CA HIS A 534 -16.11 31.23 3.55
C HIS A 534 -15.36 31.77 4.77
N SER A 535 -14.11 32.21 4.58
CA SER A 535 -13.42 33.01 5.60
C SER A 535 -13.99 34.43 5.64
N ARG A 536 -13.94 35.04 6.80
CA ARG A 536 -14.38 36.43 6.97
C ARG A 536 -13.57 37.36 6.06
N PRO A 537 -14.18 38.42 5.50
CA PRO A 537 -13.52 39.32 4.55
C PRO A 537 -12.26 40.02 5.07
N ASP A 538 -12.13 40.17 6.39
CA ASP A 538 -11.01 40.81 7.08
C ASP A 538 -9.82 39.85 7.34
N VAL A 539 -9.94 38.58 7.03
CA VAL A 539 -8.93 37.56 7.36
C VAL A 539 -7.78 37.51 6.34
N GLY A 540 -8.06 37.79 5.05
CA GLY A 540 -7.09 37.66 3.97
C GLY A 540 -6.74 36.18 3.68
N ASP A 541 -5.46 35.81 3.80
CA ASP A 541 -5.01 34.43 3.67
C ASP A 541 -5.31 33.66 4.96
N LEU A 542 -6.31 32.82 4.91
CA LEU A 542 -6.76 32.02 6.05
C LEU A 542 -5.65 31.13 6.61
N GLU A 543 -4.83 30.54 5.76
CA GLU A 543 -3.79 29.61 6.19
C GLU A 543 -2.68 30.31 6.96
N GLN A 544 -2.28 31.50 6.52
CA GLN A 544 -1.33 32.32 7.26
C GLN A 544 -1.88 32.73 8.63
N ARG A 545 -3.18 33.03 8.71
CA ARG A 545 -3.82 33.36 9.99
C ARG A 545 -3.91 32.15 10.91
N VAL A 546 -4.22 31.00 10.38
CA VAL A 546 -4.27 29.75 11.15
C VAL A 546 -2.89 29.38 11.72
N GLN A 547 -1.80 29.63 10.99
CA GLN A 547 -0.45 29.41 11.52
C GLN A 547 -0.11 30.29 12.74
N LEU A 548 -0.86 31.35 12.94
CA LEU A 548 -0.68 32.27 14.07
C LEU A 548 -1.60 31.96 15.27
N ILE A 549 -2.56 31.04 15.15
CA ILE A 549 -3.46 30.65 16.25
C ILE A 549 -2.66 30.18 17.46
N GLY A 550 -3.01 30.68 18.62
CA GLY A 550 -2.35 30.36 19.90
C GLY A 550 -1.00 31.05 20.12
N LEU A 551 -0.45 31.82 19.14
CA LEU A 551 0.74 32.63 19.35
C LEU A 551 0.43 33.95 20.07
N ASN A 552 -0.78 34.48 19.88
CA ASN A 552 -1.21 35.74 20.48
C ASN A 552 -1.60 35.61 21.97
N GLY A 553 -1.89 34.41 22.46
CA GLY A 553 -2.16 34.15 23.87
C GLY A 553 -0.91 34.22 24.77
N ILE A 554 0.27 34.18 24.18
CA ILE A 554 1.55 34.28 24.88
C ILE A 554 1.93 35.76 25.08
N ALA A 555 1.53 36.60 24.13
CA ALA A 555 1.80 38.06 24.23
C ALA A 555 0.84 38.81 25.22
N ALA A 556 -0.28 38.22 25.59
CA ALA A 556 -1.27 38.82 26.51
C ALA A 556 -1.09 38.39 27.99
N ARG A 557 -0.12 37.49 28.28
CA ARG A 557 0.23 37.06 29.65
C ARG A 557 1.64 37.49 30.07
N SER A 558 2.31 38.28 29.27
CA SER A 558 3.53 39.06 29.60
C SER A 558 3.16 40.53 29.64
#